data_1c0b5e5caf3ce68ada48465ebb90ef84
#
_entry.id   1c0b5e5caf3ce68ada48465ebb90ef84
#
_cell.length_a   1.000
_cell.length_b   1.000
_cell.length_c   1.000
_cell.angle_alpha   90.00
_cell.angle_beta   90.00
_cell.angle_gamma   90.00
#
_symmetry.space_group_name_H-M   'P 1'
#
loop_
_entity.id
_entity.type
_entity.pdbx_description
1 polymer ?
#
loop_
_entity_poly.entity_id
_entity_poly.type
_entity_poly.pdbx_seq_one_letter_code
_entity_poly.pdbx_strand_id
1 'polypeptide(L)'
;MTVSAQDAPPENPPEVTLYCTVHPDVETTLRCNRCGRPMCTRCAVRTPVGYRCKECVRAQQDRFFDAQMRDYLVAGAVSAALSFFAAGIVARLGWFYFAFFLAPAAGGAIGAAVWKLTGRRRGRYTALVVGGAVALGALPFLPSNLLSVGVYLALATSTAVARFRLRL
;
A
#
# COMPACT_ATOMS: atom_id res chain seq x y z
N MET A 1 -57.17 -43.97 9.94
CA MET A 1 -55.91 -43.31 9.62
C MET A 1 -55.81 -42.09 10.54
N THR A 2 -55.13 -42.24 11.68
CA THR A 2 -54.93 -41.20 12.70
C THR A 2 -53.65 -40.46 12.37
N VAL A 3 -53.77 -39.19 11.92
CA VAL A 3 -52.66 -38.28 11.70
C VAL A 3 -52.10 -37.90 13.09
N SER A 4 -50.88 -38.34 13.38
CA SER A 4 -50.19 -38.02 14.62
C SER A 4 -49.82 -36.52 14.66
N ALA A 5 -50.22 -35.85 15.74
CA ALA A 5 -49.98 -34.44 16.04
C ALA A 5 -48.51 -34.18 16.52
N GLN A 6 -47.49 -34.55 15.71
CA GLN A 6 -46.08 -34.41 16.08
C GLN A 6 -45.22 -33.56 15.14
N ASP A 7 -45.84 -32.88 14.14
CA ASP A 7 -45.12 -31.96 13.25
C ASP A 7 -45.44 -30.48 13.58
N ALA A 8 -45.30 -30.09 14.86
CA ALA A 8 -45.19 -28.69 15.18
C ALA A 8 -43.74 -28.23 14.79
N PRO A 9 -43.57 -27.19 13.93
CA PRO A 9 -42.25 -26.67 13.63
C PRO A 9 -41.62 -26.21 14.94
N PRO A 10 -40.29 -26.40 15.11
CA PRO A 10 -39.59 -26.02 16.31
C PRO A 10 -39.82 -24.53 16.58
N GLU A 11 -40.33 -24.24 17.77
CA GLU A 11 -40.53 -22.90 18.28
C GLU A 11 -39.21 -22.12 18.12
N ASN A 12 -39.23 -21.01 17.31
CA ASN A 12 -38.04 -20.23 17.04
C ASN A 12 -37.32 -19.91 18.35
N PRO A 13 -36.00 -20.16 18.44
CA PRO A 13 -35.26 -19.79 19.63
C PRO A 13 -35.41 -18.26 19.84
N PRO A 14 -35.47 -17.81 21.11
CA PRO A 14 -35.72 -16.41 21.42
C PRO A 14 -34.76 -15.51 20.61
N GLU A 15 -35.33 -14.58 19.83
CA GLU A 15 -34.57 -13.60 19.08
C GLU A 15 -33.74 -12.77 20.05
N VAL A 16 -32.48 -13.13 20.19
CA VAL A 16 -31.54 -12.35 20.97
C VAL A 16 -31.26 -11.07 20.18
N THR A 17 -31.93 -9.98 20.54
CA THR A 17 -31.69 -8.66 20.00
C THR A 17 -30.24 -8.24 20.33
N LEU A 18 -29.42 -8.12 19.31
CA LEU A 18 -28.03 -7.75 19.45
C LEU A 18 -27.86 -6.27 19.09
N TYR A 19 -27.09 -5.57 19.90
CA TYR A 19 -26.76 -4.17 19.65
C TYR A 19 -25.34 -4.02 19.08
N CYS A 20 -25.15 -3.02 18.24
CA CYS A 20 -23.83 -2.74 17.66
C CYS A 20 -22.83 -2.37 18.76
N THR A 21 -21.65 -2.97 18.75
CA THR A 21 -20.59 -2.71 19.75
C THR A 21 -20.12 -1.26 19.79
N VAL A 22 -20.25 -0.53 18.66
CA VAL A 22 -19.81 0.87 18.52
C VAL A 22 -20.98 1.84 18.71
N HIS A 23 -22.22 1.40 18.40
CA HIS A 23 -23.45 2.19 18.50
C HIS A 23 -24.47 1.39 19.30
N PRO A 24 -24.45 1.50 20.63
CA PRO A 24 -25.31 0.68 21.51
C PRO A 24 -26.81 0.93 21.31
N ASP A 25 -27.19 2.03 20.69
CA ASP A 25 -28.58 2.41 20.41
C ASP A 25 -29.14 1.76 19.13
N VAL A 26 -28.29 1.06 18.35
CA VAL A 26 -28.69 0.46 17.06
C VAL A 26 -28.74 -1.04 17.16
N GLU A 27 -29.95 -1.59 17.05
CA GLU A 27 -30.16 -3.03 16.92
C GLU A 27 -29.57 -3.55 15.61
N THR A 28 -28.99 -4.73 15.64
CA THR A 28 -28.38 -5.35 14.48
C THR A 28 -28.36 -6.88 14.57
N THR A 29 -28.61 -7.49 13.43
CA THR A 29 -28.44 -8.94 13.24
C THR A 29 -27.10 -9.26 12.56
N LEU A 30 -26.37 -8.20 12.07
CA LEU A 30 -25.10 -8.36 11.37
C LEU A 30 -23.97 -8.65 12.36
N ARG A 31 -23.22 -9.71 12.08
CA ARG A 31 -22.00 -10.07 12.82
C ARG A 31 -20.78 -10.01 11.91
N CYS A 32 -19.65 -9.64 12.49
CA CYS A 32 -18.36 -9.68 11.79
C CYS A 32 -17.96 -11.13 11.51
N ASN A 33 -17.69 -11.45 10.25
CA ASN A 33 -17.30 -12.80 9.82
C ASN A 33 -15.94 -13.27 10.41
N ARG A 34 -15.15 -12.37 11.03
CA ARG A 34 -13.84 -12.70 11.59
C ARG A 34 -13.84 -12.77 13.12
N CYS A 35 -14.43 -11.79 13.79
CA CYS A 35 -14.40 -11.69 15.25
C CYS A 35 -15.76 -11.97 15.92
N GLY A 36 -16.83 -12.18 15.13
CA GLY A 36 -18.18 -12.47 15.64
C GLY A 36 -18.91 -11.28 16.28
N ARG A 37 -18.28 -10.11 16.46
CA ARG A 37 -18.91 -8.96 17.11
C ARG A 37 -20.11 -8.45 16.32
N PRO A 38 -21.22 -8.10 17.00
CA PRO A 38 -22.37 -7.47 16.36
C PRO A 38 -22.00 -6.06 15.87
N MET A 39 -22.44 -5.71 14.67
CA MET A 39 -22.12 -4.45 14.02
C MET A 39 -23.27 -3.94 13.16
N CYS A 40 -23.56 -2.65 13.20
CA CYS A 40 -24.57 -2.03 12.36
C CYS A 40 -24.06 -1.84 10.90
N THR A 41 -24.97 -1.52 10.00
CA THR A 41 -24.65 -1.29 8.58
C THR A 41 -23.62 -0.17 8.35
N ARG A 42 -23.57 0.86 9.24
CA ARG A 42 -22.59 1.93 9.19
C ARG A 42 -21.17 1.47 9.58
N CYS A 43 -21.07 0.43 10.42
CA CYS A 43 -19.80 -0.13 10.90
C CYS A 43 -19.33 -1.30 10.04
N ALA A 44 -20.22 -1.90 9.25
CA ALA A 44 -19.94 -3.04 8.41
C ALA A 44 -19.23 -2.59 7.12
N VAL A 45 -18.11 -3.24 6.79
CA VAL A 45 -17.42 -3.12 5.52
C VAL A 45 -17.69 -4.37 4.71
N ARG A 46 -18.24 -4.19 3.51
CA ARG A 46 -18.48 -5.30 2.58
C ARG A 46 -17.16 -5.80 2.00
N THR A 47 -16.91 -7.09 2.14
CA THR A 47 -15.76 -7.78 1.56
C THR A 47 -16.25 -8.93 0.67
N PRO A 48 -15.44 -9.46 -0.26
CA PRO A 48 -15.84 -10.58 -1.11
C PRO A 48 -16.30 -11.83 -0.34
N VAL A 49 -15.88 -11.95 0.92
CA VAL A 49 -16.20 -13.09 1.81
C VAL A 49 -17.23 -12.72 2.90
N GLY A 50 -18.00 -11.66 2.72
CA GLY A 50 -19.02 -11.22 3.66
C GLY A 50 -18.72 -9.88 4.33
N TYR A 51 -19.37 -9.62 5.48
CA TYR A 51 -19.24 -8.35 6.20
C TYR A 51 -18.18 -8.46 7.30
N ARG A 52 -17.32 -7.44 7.42
CA ARG A 52 -16.29 -7.32 8.46
C ARG A 52 -16.37 -5.98 9.17
N CYS A 53 -15.98 -5.94 10.43
CA CYS A 53 -15.86 -4.67 11.15
C CYS A 53 -14.61 -3.89 10.68
N LYS A 54 -14.64 -2.56 10.83
CA LYS A 54 -13.54 -1.67 10.43
C LYS A 54 -12.20 -2.03 11.09
N GLU A 55 -12.24 -2.50 12.35
CA GLU A 55 -11.04 -2.95 13.08
C GLU A 55 -10.41 -4.19 12.44
N CYS A 56 -11.23 -5.20 12.10
CA CYS A 56 -10.72 -6.40 11.44
C CYS A 56 -10.16 -6.13 10.04
N VAL A 57 -10.74 -5.16 9.32
CA VAL A 57 -10.22 -4.73 8.02
C VAL A 57 -8.90 -4.00 8.18
N ARG A 58 -8.78 -3.07 9.15
CA ARG A 58 -7.51 -2.39 9.46
C ARG A 58 -6.42 -3.37 9.89
N ALA A 59 -6.71 -4.25 10.83
CA ALA A 59 -5.76 -5.27 11.29
C ALA A 59 -5.28 -6.21 10.17
N GLN A 60 -6.12 -6.42 9.16
CA GLN A 60 -5.71 -7.17 7.97
C GLN A 60 -4.81 -6.32 7.06
N GLN A 61 -5.13 -5.03 6.87
CA GLN A 61 -4.28 -4.11 6.09
C GLN A 61 -2.92 -3.91 6.74
N ASP A 62 -2.87 -3.72 8.06
CA ASP A 62 -1.61 -3.54 8.81
C ASP A 62 -0.69 -4.76 8.69
N ARG A 63 -1.25 -5.96 8.58
CA ARG A 63 -0.49 -7.20 8.36
C ARG A 63 0.19 -7.27 6.99
N PHE A 64 -0.28 -6.51 6.00
CA PHE A 64 0.35 -6.42 4.68
C PHE A 64 1.44 -5.35 4.61
N PHE A 65 1.48 -4.42 5.59
CA PHE A 65 2.46 -3.34 5.66
C PHE A 65 3.40 -3.56 6.86
N ASP A 66 4.40 -4.42 6.65
CA ASP A 66 5.34 -4.86 7.69
C ASP A 66 6.68 -4.09 7.65
N ALA A 67 6.70 -2.93 6.97
CA ALA A 67 7.89 -2.09 6.88
C ALA A 67 8.13 -1.33 8.19
N GLN A 68 9.32 -1.48 8.75
CA GLN A 68 9.78 -0.75 9.93
C GLN A 68 10.40 0.60 9.53
N MET A 69 10.56 1.51 10.49
CA MET A 69 11.16 2.83 10.24
C MET A 69 12.57 2.73 9.62
N ARG A 70 13.36 1.76 10.05
CA ARG A 70 14.68 1.46 9.47
C ARG A 70 14.62 1.14 7.98
N ASP A 71 13.56 0.46 7.51
CA ASP A 71 13.41 0.08 6.12
C ASP A 71 13.18 1.31 5.24
N TYR A 72 12.47 2.32 5.75
CA TYR A 72 12.29 3.61 5.08
C TYR A 72 13.60 4.41 5.02
N LEU A 73 14.40 4.40 6.09
CA LEU A 73 15.70 5.08 6.11
C LEU A 73 16.67 4.43 5.11
N VAL A 74 16.74 3.09 5.10
CA VAL A 74 17.57 2.36 4.13
C VAL A 74 17.09 2.60 2.71
N ALA A 75 15.77 2.52 2.46
CA ALA A 75 15.20 2.80 1.15
C ALA A 75 15.53 4.22 0.68
N GLY A 76 15.39 5.22 1.54
CA GLY A 76 15.70 6.61 1.24
C GLY A 76 17.18 6.83 0.95
N ALA A 77 18.08 6.36 1.83
CA ALA A 77 19.51 6.52 1.68
C ALA A 77 20.05 5.86 0.39
N VAL A 78 19.64 4.61 0.14
CA VAL A 78 20.06 3.87 -1.07
C VAL A 78 19.51 4.53 -2.33
N SER A 79 18.25 4.96 -2.33
CA SER A 79 17.66 5.65 -3.48
C SER A 79 18.35 6.97 -3.77
N ALA A 80 18.64 7.77 -2.76
CA ALA A 80 19.33 9.05 -2.90
C ALA A 80 20.76 8.86 -3.43
N ALA A 81 21.52 7.90 -2.88
CA ALA A 81 22.89 7.62 -3.32
C ALA A 81 22.91 7.15 -4.79
N LEU A 82 22.10 6.16 -5.14
CA LEU A 82 22.05 5.66 -6.52
C LEU A 82 21.57 6.72 -7.50
N SER A 83 20.59 7.55 -7.11
CA SER A 83 20.12 8.67 -7.94
C SER A 83 21.18 9.73 -8.11
N PHE A 84 21.95 10.06 -7.07
CA PHE A 84 23.06 11.01 -7.14
C PHE A 84 24.11 10.57 -8.20
N PHE A 85 24.55 9.32 -8.17
CA PHE A 85 25.47 8.80 -9.16
C PHE A 85 24.88 8.79 -10.57
N ALA A 86 23.64 8.31 -10.73
CA ALA A 86 22.98 8.25 -12.02
C ALA A 86 22.74 9.65 -12.62
N ALA A 87 22.29 10.61 -11.81
CA ALA A 87 22.10 12.00 -12.22
C ALA A 87 23.43 12.68 -12.59
N GLY A 88 24.51 12.39 -11.85
CA GLY A 88 25.85 12.87 -12.14
C GLY A 88 26.38 12.38 -13.50
N ILE A 89 26.14 11.11 -13.83
CA ILE A 89 26.48 10.55 -15.15
C ILE A 89 25.69 11.25 -16.25
N VAL A 90 24.36 11.40 -16.07
CA VAL A 90 23.50 12.08 -17.05
C VAL A 90 23.91 13.53 -17.25
N ALA A 91 24.24 14.25 -16.17
CA ALA A 91 24.70 15.64 -16.23
C ALA A 91 26.02 15.79 -16.98
N ARG A 92 26.95 14.83 -16.80
CA ARG A 92 28.26 14.83 -17.49
C ARG A 92 28.15 14.48 -18.95
N LEU A 93 27.29 13.55 -19.34
CA LEU A 93 27.07 13.18 -20.72
C LEU A 93 26.43 14.30 -21.55
N GLY A 94 25.61 15.14 -20.93
CA GLY A 94 25.00 16.32 -21.52
C GLY A 94 23.98 16.05 -22.64
N TRP A 95 23.88 14.84 -23.13
CA TRP A 95 23.01 14.50 -24.25
C TRP A 95 21.62 14.06 -23.73
N PHE A 96 20.61 14.80 -24.12
CA PHE A 96 19.21 14.60 -23.79
C PHE A 96 18.71 13.16 -24.09
N TYR A 97 19.12 12.59 -25.21
CA TYR A 97 18.73 11.24 -25.63
C TYR A 97 19.18 10.16 -24.63
N PHE A 98 20.39 10.30 -24.08
CA PHE A 98 20.87 9.36 -23.06
C PHE A 98 20.04 9.41 -21.78
N ALA A 99 19.60 10.59 -21.37
CA ALA A 99 18.71 10.74 -20.21
C ALA A 99 17.41 9.97 -20.41
N PHE A 100 16.84 10.01 -21.62
CA PHE A 100 15.59 9.34 -21.93
C PHE A 100 15.68 7.79 -21.81
N PHE A 101 16.78 7.20 -22.26
CA PHE A 101 16.99 5.74 -22.17
C PHE A 101 17.53 5.30 -20.81
N LEU A 102 18.43 6.09 -20.21
CA LEU A 102 19.10 5.72 -18.96
C LEU A 102 18.20 5.90 -17.75
N ALA A 103 17.29 6.88 -17.75
CA ALA A 103 16.43 7.20 -16.64
C ALA A 103 15.46 6.05 -16.24
N PRO A 104 14.74 5.40 -17.16
CA PRO A 104 13.90 4.25 -16.83
C PRO A 104 14.71 3.06 -16.30
N ALA A 105 15.90 2.82 -16.88
CA ALA A 105 16.80 1.78 -16.42
C ALA A 105 17.31 2.03 -15.00
N ALA A 106 17.75 3.27 -14.73
CA ALA A 106 18.20 3.70 -13.41
C ALA A 106 17.06 3.61 -12.38
N GLY A 107 15.88 4.14 -12.68
CA GLY A 107 14.70 4.06 -11.81
C GLY A 107 14.27 2.60 -11.52
N GLY A 108 14.33 1.75 -12.54
CA GLY A 108 14.09 0.31 -12.40
C GLY A 108 15.13 -0.38 -11.51
N ALA A 109 16.41 -0.07 -11.69
CA ALA A 109 17.51 -0.60 -10.88
C ALA A 109 17.43 -0.13 -9.42
N ILE A 110 17.17 1.17 -9.19
CA ILE A 110 16.94 1.73 -7.85
C ILE A 110 15.80 1.00 -7.16
N GLY A 111 14.65 0.86 -7.83
CA GLY A 111 13.51 0.13 -7.28
C GLY A 111 13.81 -1.35 -6.98
N ALA A 112 14.63 -2.01 -7.81
CA ALA A 112 15.06 -3.39 -7.55
C ALA A 112 16.02 -3.50 -6.35
N ALA A 113 16.97 -2.59 -6.25
CA ALA A 113 17.93 -2.54 -5.14
C ALA A 113 17.21 -2.30 -3.81
N VAL A 114 16.34 -1.29 -3.74
CA VAL A 114 15.52 -1.01 -2.57
C VAL A 114 14.69 -2.22 -2.17
N TRP A 115 13.99 -2.85 -3.11
CA TRP A 115 13.16 -4.02 -2.85
C TRP A 115 13.96 -5.20 -2.27
N LYS A 116 15.19 -5.40 -2.74
CA LYS A 116 16.07 -6.45 -2.24
C LYS A 116 16.61 -6.13 -0.84
N LEU A 117 17.00 -4.88 -0.59
CA LEU A 117 17.59 -4.44 0.67
C LEU A 117 16.58 -4.31 1.80
N THR A 118 15.34 -3.93 1.51
CA THR A 118 14.24 -3.90 2.49
C THR A 118 13.62 -5.27 2.77
N GLY A 119 14.27 -6.36 2.32
CA GLY A 119 13.82 -7.72 2.59
C GLY A 119 12.43 -8.05 2.03
N ARG A 120 12.06 -7.41 0.92
CA ARG A 120 10.74 -7.54 0.25
C ARG A 120 9.54 -7.11 1.12
N ARG A 121 9.79 -6.36 2.20
CA ARG A 121 8.73 -5.83 3.06
C ARG A 121 8.01 -4.71 2.35
N ARG A 122 6.69 -4.68 2.53
CA ARG A 122 5.84 -3.66 1.91
C ARG A 122 5.59 -2.54 2.90
N GLY A 123 5.94 -1.32 2.54
CA GLY A 123 5.62 -0.13 3.32
C GLY A 123 4.61 0.74 2.61
N ARG A 124 3.66 1.27 3.36
CA ARG A 124 2.61 2.17 2.84
C ARG A 124 3.20 3.41 2.15
N TYR A 125 4.33 3.91 2.66
CA TYR A 125 4.97 5.14 2.18
C TYR A 125 6.24 4.88 1.38
N THR A 126 6.63 3.62 1.13
CA THR A 126 7.88 3.30 0.43
C THR A 126 7.98 3.98 -0.94
N ALA A 127 6.89 4.03 -1.71
CA ALA A 127 6.87 4.70 -3.00
C ALA A 127 7.16 6.21 -2.90
N LEU A 128 6.62 6.88 -1.87
CA LEU A 128 6.85 8.31 -1.63
C LEU A 128 8.28 8.59 -1.18
N VAL A 129 8.79 7.76 -0.25
CA VAL A 129 10.17 7.88 0.25
C VAL A 129 11.18 7.66 -0.88
N VAL A 130 11.00 6.63 -1.68
CA VAL A 130 11.89 6.35 -2.83
C VAL A 130 11.81 7.46 -3.87
N GLY A 131 10.60 7.90 -4.24
CA GLY A 131 10.43 8.99 -5.20
C GLY A 131 11.04 10.31 -4.73
N GLY A 132 10.81 10.68 -3.47
CA GLY A 132 11.40 11.87 -2.86
C GLY A 132 12.93 11.79 -2.75
N ALA A 133 13.47 10.63 -2.38
CA ALA A 133 14.90 10.40 -2.28
C ALA A 133 15.60 10.45 -3.65
N VAL A 134 14.96 9.90 -4.70
CA VAL A 134 15.45 10.02 -6.09
C VAL A 134 15.49 11.48 -6.51
N ALA A 135 14.45 12.25 -6.19
CA ALA A 135 14.41 13.67 -6.48
C ALA A 135 15.52 14.44 -5.75
N LEU A 136 15.68 14.22 -4.45
CA LEU A 136 16.73 14.86 -3.66
C LEU A 136 18.13 14.53 -4.16
N GLY A 137 18.40 13.29 -4.59
CA GLY A 137 19.70 12.88 -5.13
C GLY A 137 20.05 13.57 -6.46
N ALA A 138 19.07 13.94 -7.27
CA ALA A 138 19.28 14.60 -8.55
C ALA A 138 19.36 16.14 -8.45
N LEU A 139 18.84 16.76 -7.38
CA LEU A 139 18.79 18.22 -7.20
C LEU A 139 20.13 18.94 -7.40
N PRO A 140 21.27 18.45 -6.87
CA PRO A 140 22.55 19.13 -7.03
C PRO A 140 22.99 19.33 -8.48
N PHE A 141 22.51 18.51 -9.40
CA PHE A 141 22.85 18.53 -10.81
C PHE A 141 21.89 19.34 -11.68
N LEU A 142 20.77 19.82 -11.12
CA LEU A 142 19.79 20.63 -11.85
C LEU A 142 20.41 21.89 -12.52
N PRO A 143 21.25 22.69 -11.85
CA PRO A 143 21.79 23.89 -12.45
C PRO A 143 22.78 23.60 -13.56
N SER A 144 23.41 22.42 -13.62
CA SER A 144 24.39 22.07 -14.65
C SER A 144 23.75 21.75 -15.99
N ASN A 145 22.57 21.13 -16.02
CA ASN A 145 21.88 20.75 -17.26
C ASN A 145 20.39 20.52 -17.00
N LEU A 146 19.63 21.61 -16.89
CA LEU A 146 18.24 21.62 -16.47
C LEU A 146 17.36 20.66 -17.30
N LEU A 147 17.57 20.62 -18.62
CA LEU A 147 16.75 19.80 -19.51
C LEU A 147 17.01 18.31 -19.30
N SER A 148 18.27 17.87 -19.34
CA SER A 148 18.63 16.45 -19.22
C SER A 148 18.34 15.90 -17.83
N VAL A 149 18.66 16.66 -16.78
CA VAL A 149 18.41 16.27 -15.39
C VAL A 149 16.91 16.32 -15.07
N GLY A 150 16.16 17.28 -15.64
CA GLY A 150 14.71 17.37 -15.50
C GLY A 150 13.99 16.16 -16.09
N VAL A 151 14.38 15.74 -17.30
CA VAL A 151 13.84 14.52 -17.93
C VAL A 151 14.22 13.27 -17.13
N TYR A 152 15.47 13.17 -16.69
CA TYR A 152 15.90 12.08 -15.81
C TYR A 152 15.04 12.02 -14.56
N LEU A 153 14.83 13.15 -13.91
CA LEU A 153 14.05 13.25 -12.67
C LEU A 153 12.61 12.78 -12.89
N ALA A 154 11.94 13.25 -13.95
CA ALA A 154 10.57 12.85 -14.26
C ALA A 154 10.45 11.36 -14.56
N LEU A 155 11.34 10.81 -15.40
CA LEU A 155 11.27 9.41 -15.81
C LEU A 155 11.76 8.45 -14.72
N ALA A 156 12.86 8.76 -14.02
CA ALA A 156 13.38 7.91 -12.96
C ALA A 156 12.45 7.85 -11.76
N THR A 157 11.85 8.97 -11.34
CA THR A 157 10.87 8.99 -10.25
C THR A 157 9.60 8.24 -10.63
N SER A 158 9.06 8.46 -11.84
CA SER A 158 7.85 7.78 -12.30
C SER A 158 8.03 6.27 -12.38
N THR A 159 9.14 5.79 -12.94
CA THR A 159 9.44 4.35 -13.05
C THR A 159 9.71 3.71 -11.69
N ALA A 160 10.43 4.38 -10.80
CA ALA A 160 10.66 3.91 -9.44
C ALA A 160 9.34 3.78 -8.67
N VAL A 161 8.50 4.82 -8.70
CA VAL A 161 7.19 4.82 -8.03
C VAL A 161 6.24 3.79 -8.64
N ALA A 162 6.17 3.70 -9.97
CA ALA A 162 5.32 2.75 -10.69
C ALA A 162 5.64 1.29 -10.28
N ARG A 163 6.92 0.96 -10.11
CA ARG A 163 7.34 -0.37 -9.68
C ARG A 163 6.78 -0.78 -8.31
N PHE A 164 6.65 0.17 -7.39
CA PHE A 164 6.06 -0.09 -6.08
C PHE A 164 4.53 -0.10 -6.12
N ARG A 165 3.89 0.68 -7.00
CA ARG A 165 2.43 0.70 -7.16
C ARG A 165 1.89 -0.52 -7.90
N LEU A 166 2.57 -0.99 -8.93
CA LEU A 166 2.13 -2.14 -9.74
C LEU A 166 2.31 -3.49 -9.03
N ARG A 167 3.08 -3.53 -7.94
CA ARG A 167 3.24 -4.74 -7.13
C ARG A 167 2.32 -4.82 -5.92
N LEU A 168 1.41 -3.85 -5.78
CA LEU A 168 0.31 -3.87 -4.81
C LEU A 168 -0.86 -4.68 -5.37
#